data_d422a8112f86c883db19d70931badccd
#
_entry.id   d422a8112f86c883db19d70931badccd
#
_cell.length_a   1.000
_cell.length_b   1.000
_cell.length_c   1.000
_cell.angle_alpha   90.00
_cell.angle_beta   90.00
_cell.angle_gamma   90.00
#
_symmetry.space_group_name_H-M   'P 1'
#
loop_
_entity.id
_entity.type
_entity.pdbx_description
1 polymer ?
#
loop_
_entity_poly.entity_id
_entity_poly.type
_entity_poly.pdbx_seq_one_letter_code
_entity_poly.pdbx_strand_id
1 'polypeptide(L)'
;MPDSAPLSTAAPTAKSAEPRVTTGAFPASRKLHVAGRRHADIRVAMREIDLEASAGEPAVRVYDTSGPYSDPAAVTDIDRGLGELRRPWILARGDVEAVPGRAIAPEDNGLRRGEASGVPVFDRAARTVLRARPGAAVTQIAYARRGIVTPEMEYVAIRENLGRDEAAKRVDEGNSFGASIPDHVTPEFVRDEIARGRAIIPNNVNHPESEPMIIGRNFLVKINANIGNSIVTSGVAEEVDKMVWATRWGADTVMDLSTGRNIHTIREWIIRNSPVPIGTVPIYQALEKVGGKAEDLTWELFRDTLIEQAEQGVDYFTIHAGVRLAYIPLTASRVTGIVSRGGSIMAKWCLAHHRENFLYTHIREINEIMRAYDVSYSFGDGLRPGSNADANDRAQFAELETLGELTKLAWEDDVQVMIEGPGHVPMHKIKINMDKQLEECGEAPFYTLGPLVTDVAPGYDHITSGIGAAMIGWFGTALLCYVTPKEHLGLPDRDDVKVGVITYKIAAHAADLAKGHPAARERDDALSRARFEFRWRDQFNLSLDPETAEKFHDQTLPADGAKLAHFCSMCGPKFCSMQITQEIRDYAKSGMAEKSKEFLDQGAEIYRDEHGEPRAAAE
;
A
#
# COMPACT_ATOMS: atom_id res chain seq x y z
N MET A 1 -31.49 14.53 -67.69
CA MET A 1 -32.03 14.84 -66.34
C MET A 1 -32.57 13.56 -65.77
N PRO A 2 -31.98 13.04 -64.74
CA PRO A 2 -32.73 12.25 -63.78
C PRO A 2 -32.55 12.85 -62.34
N ASP A 3 -33.61 12.67 -61.58
CA ASP A 3 -33.92 13.19 -60.28
C ASP A 3 -32.85 12.86 -59.19
N SER A 4 -32.54 13.90 -58.42
CA SER A 4 -31.76 13.80 -57.20
C SER A 4 -32.67 13.58 -55.99
N ALA A 5 -32.63 12.37 -55.40
CA ALA A 5 -33.22 12.11 -54.09
C ALA A 5 -32.36 12.68 -52.96
N PRO A 6 -32.94 13.22 -51.87
CA PRO A 6 -32.16 13.79 -50.79
C PRO A 6 -31.58 12.69 -49.90
N LEU A 7 -30.28 12.82 -49.62
CA LEU A 7 -29.52 12.02 -48.63
C LEU A 7 -30.07 12.31 -47.22
N SER A 8 -30.66 11.29 -46.61
CA SER A 8 -31.04 11.29 -45.20
C SER A 8 -29.74 11.32 -44.32
N THR A 9 -29.50 12.43 -43.65
CA THR A 9 -28.52 12.54 -42.61
C THR A 9 -29.08 11.92 -41.33
N ALA A 10 -28.84 10.61 -41.14
CA ALA A 10 -29.00 10.00 -39.81
C ALA A 10 -27.93 10.59 -38.88
N ALA A 11 -28.39 11.23 -37.80
CA ALA A 11 -27.51 11.67 -36.73
C ALA A 11 -26.73 10.47 -36.16
N PRO A 12 -25.42 10.61 -35.85
CA PRO A 12 -24.68 9.53 -35.23
C PRO A 12 -25.27 9.25 -33.85
N THR A 13 -25.78 8.04 -33.64
CA THR A 13 -26.12 7.54 -32.31
C THR A 13 -24.86 7.67 -31.43
N ALA A 14 -24.98 8.47 -30.36
CA ALA A 14 -23.94 8.58 -29.34
C ALA A 14 -23.63 7.16 -28.83
N LYS A 15 -22.48 6.63 -29.19
CA LYS A 15 -21.90 5.49 -28.49
C LYS A 15 -21.76 5.93 -27.04
N SER A 16 -22.34 5.18 -26.09
CA SER A 16 -22.05 5.36 -24.68
C SER A 16 -20.53 5.32 -24.54
N ALA A 17 -19.95 6.43 -24.10
CA ALA A 17 -18.52 6.48 -23.86
C ALA A 17 -18.18 5.35 -22.86
N GLU A 18 -17.22 4.50 -23.21
CA GLU A 18 -16.70 3.52 -22.27
C GLU A 18 -16.22 4.27 -21.01
N PRO A 19 -16.44 3.69 -19.81
CA PRO A 19 -15.97 4.35 -18.59
C PRO A 19 -14.46 4.59 -18.67
N ARG A 20 -14.04 5.80 -18.38
CA ARG A 20 -12.62 6.22 -18.50
C ARG A 20 -11.73 5.56 -17.46
N VAL A 21 -12.31 4.96 -16.41
CA VAL A 21 -11.62 4.20 -15.36
C VAL A 21 -12.44 2.98 -14.98
N THR A 22 -11.76 1.97 -14.43
CA THR A 22 -12.41 0.73 -14.03
C THR A 22 -13.17 0.90 -12.73
N THR A 23 -14.48 0.66 -12.78
CA THR A 23 -15.38 0.71 -11.63
C THR A 23 -16.13 -0.61 -11.47
N GLY A 24 -16.81 -0.78 -10.34
CA GLY A 24 -17.71 -1.91 -10.07
C GLY A 24 -17.27 -2.78 -8.91
N ALA A 25 -18.25 -3.43 -8.27
CA ALA A 25 -18.01 -4.31 -7.13
C ALA A 25 -17.19 -5.54 -7.49
N PHE A 26 -16.48 -6.08 -6.50
CA PHE A 26 -15.94 -7.43 -6.60
C PHE A 26 -17.07 -8.47 -6.50
N PRO A 27 -16.90 -9.68 -7.05
CA PRO A 27 -17.91 -10.72 -6.93
C PRO A 27 -18.29 -10.99 -5.46
N ALA A 28 -19.57 -11.21 -5.20
CA ALA A 28 -20.15 -11.45 -3.87
C ALA A 28 -19.69 -10.47 -2.77
N SER A 29 -19.37 -9.24 -3.14
CA SER A 29 -18.85 -8.23 -2.20
C SER A 29 -19.72 -6.99 -2.18
N ARG A 30 -19.81 -6.38 -0.98
CA ARG A 30 -20.46 -5.09 -0.79
C ARG A 30 -19.59 -4.17 0.05
N LYS A 31 -19.83 -2.86 -0.07
CA LYS A 31 -19.27 -1.86 0.84
C LYS A 31 -20.06 -1.82 2.14
N LEU A 32 -19.35 -1.79 3.25
CA LEU A 32 -19.89 -1.53 4.58
C LEU A 32 -19.21 -0.28 5.13
N HIS A 33 -19.98 0.65 5.68
CA HIS A 33 -19.44 1.86 6.29
C HIS A 33 -19.61 1.80 7.82
N VAL A 34 -18.48 1.78 8.53
CA VAL A 34 -18.46 1.75 10.00
C VAL A 34 -18.35 3.18 10.52
N ALA A 35 -19.26 3.54 11.44
CA ALA A 35 -19.29 4.88 12.03
C ALA A 35 -18.21 5.06 13.10
N GLY A 36 -17.63 6.26 13.20
CA GLY A 36 -16.81 6.66 14.33
C GLY A 36 -17.61 6.77 15.64
N ARG A 37 -16.94 6.58 16.77
CA ARG A 37 -17.55 6.71 18.11
C ARG A 37 -17.27 8.07 18.73
N ARG A 38 -16.06 8.61 18.52
CA ARG A 38 -15.65 9.96 18.99
C ARG A 38 -16.08 11.05 18.02
N HIS A 39 -15.91 10.78 16.73
CA HIS A 39 -16.23 11.71 15.66
C HIS A 39 -17.37 11.10 14.84
N ALA A 40 -18.58 11.57 15.07
CA ALA A 40 -19.82 10.97 14.54
C ALA A 40 -19.98 11.08 13.01
N ASP A 41 -19.19 11.92 12.37
CA ASP A 41 -19.14 12.14 10.91
C ASP A 41 -18.21 11.14 10.18
N ILE A 42 -17.36 10.41 10.93
CA ILE A 42 -16.50 9.38 10.34
C ILE A 42 -17.34 8.22 9.79
N ARG A 43 -17.00 7.78 8.58
CA ARG A 43 -17.54 6.60 7.91
C ARG A 43 -16.40 5.84 7.26
N VAL A 44 -15.94 4.77 7.90
CA VAL A 44 -14.81 3.96 7.41
C VAL A 44 -15.34 2.88 6.48
N ALA A 45 -14.92 2.93 5.24
CA ALA A 45 -15.29 1.93 4.24
C ALA A 45 -14.53 0.62 4.47
N MET A 46 -15.29 -0.49 4.47
CA MET A 46 -14.78 -1.86 4.47
C MET A 46 -15.40 -2.62 3.31
N ARG A 47 -14.73 -3.64 2.84
CA ARG A 47 -15.33 -4.60 1.92
C ARG A 47 -15.77 -5.84 2.70
N GLU A 48 -17.00 -6.26 2.52
CA GLU A 48 -17.55 -7.47 3.11
C GLU A 48 -17.86 -8.48 2.01
N ILE A 49 -17.38 -9.72 2.18
CA ILE A 49 -17.51 -10.82 1.22
C ILE A 49 -18.57 -11.76 1.75
N ASP A 50 -19.71 -11.87 1.05
CA ASP A 50 -20.77 -12.78 1.39
C ASP A 50 -20.38 -14.20 1.02
N LEU A 51 -20.68 -15.16 1.92
CA LEU A 51 -20.44 -16.58 1.71
C LEU A 51 -21.72 -17.28 1.27
N GLU A 52 -21.59 -18.45 0.64
CA GLU A 52 -22.72 -19.29 0.30
C GLU A 52 -23.49 -19.69 1.58
N ALA A 53 -24.83 -19.81 1.48
CA ALA A 53 -25.66 -20.17 2.62
C ALA A 53 -25.27 -21.52 3.26
N SER A 54 -24.69 -22.43 2.50
CA SER A 54 -24.15 -23.71 2.96
C SER A 54 -22.98 -23.58 3.93
N ALA A 55 -22.27 -22.44 3.93
CA ALA A 55 -21.17 -22.18 4.84
C ALA A 55 -21.62 -22.16 6.31
N GLY A 56 -22.82 -21.64 6.58
CA GLY A 56 -23.29 -21.42 7.94
C GLY A 56 -22.44 -20.42 8.73
N GLU A 57 -21.63 -19.62 8.03
CA GLU A 57 -20.67 -18.66 8.59
C GLU A 57 -21.06 -17.22 8.20
N PRO A 58 -20.68 -16.22 9.02
CA PRO A 58 -20.91 -14.82 8.68
C PRO A 58 -20.06 -14.41 7.48
N ALA A 59 -20.44 -13.31 6.83
CA ALA A 59 -19.62 -12.67 5.80
C ALA A 59 -18.26 -12.24 6.34
N VAL A 60 -17.22 -12.31 5.49
CA VAL A 60 -15.83 -11.99 5.85
C VAL A 60 -15.52 -10.54 5.50
N ARG A 61 -15.08 -9.77 6.51
CA ARG A 61 -14.63 -8.39 6.28
C ARG A 61 -13.16 -8.35 5.93
N VAL A 62 -12.84 -7.51 4.96
CA VAL A 62 -11.46 -7.32 4.50
C VAL A 62 -11.13 -5.84 4.38
N TYR A 63 -9.85 -5.53 4.58
CA TYR A 63 -9.30 -4.20 4.37
C TYR A 63 -9.50 -3.79 2.91
N ASP A 64 -9.90 -2.54 2.68
CA ASP A 64 -10.28 -2.05 1.37
C ASP A 64 -9.60 -0.71 1.06
N THR A 65 -8.94 -0.64 -0.07
CA THR A 65 -8.20 0.52 -0.55
C THR A 65 -8.83 1.16 -1.79
N SER A 66 -9.90 0.54 -2.32
CA SER A 66 -10.47 0.93 -3.60
C SER A 66 -11.32 2.21 -3.55
N GLY A 67 -11.51 2.81 -2.36
CA GLY A 67 -12.37 3.98 -2.21
C GLY A 67 -13.76 3.76 -2.81
N PRO A 68 -14.35 4.74 -3.48
CA PRO A 68 -15.69 4.59 -4.09
C PRO A 68 -15.69 3.75 -5.37
N TYR A 69 -14.53 3.43 -5.96
CA TYR A 69 -14.48 2.78 -7.28
C TYR A 69 -14.99 1.34 -7.30
N SER A 70 -15.07 0.66 -6.16
CA SER A 70 -15.69 -0.66 -6.04
C SER A 70 -17.05 -0.64 -5.35
N ASP A 71 -17.64 0.54 -5.12
CA ASP A 71 -18.99 0.69 -4.56
C ASP A 71 -20.01 0.86 -5.71
N PRO A 72 -20.95 -0.08 -5.91
CA PRO A 72 -21.95 0.03 -6.96
C PRO A 72 -22.96 1.16 -6.72
N ALA A 73 -23.05 1.69 -5.48
CA ALA A 73 -23.91 2.82 -5.15
C ALA A 73 -23.23 4.18 -5.37
N ALA A 74 -21.90 4.21 -5.54
CA ALA A 74 -21.17 5.44 -5.76
C ALA A 74 -21.20 5.87 -7.23
N VAL A 75 -21.38 7.16 -7.45
CA VAL A 75 -21.21 7.78 -8.76
C VAL A 75 -19.84 8.44 -8.79
N THR A 76 -18.94 7.89 -9.58
CA THR A 76 -17.59 8.43 -9.76
C THR A 76 -17.50 9.19 -11.09
N ASP A 77 -16.95 10.40 -11.02
CA ASP A 77 -16.67 11.24 -12.18
C ASP A 77 -15.24 11.79 -12.04
N ILE A 78 -14.33 11.28 -12.85
CA ILE A 78 -12.92 11.67 -12.75
C ILE A 78 -12.67 13.14 -13.10
N ASP A 79 -13.57 13.79 -13.84
CA ASP A 79 -13.44 15.21 -14.17
C ASP A 79 -13.78 16.11 -12.96
N ARG A 80 -14.55 15.59 -12.01
CA ARG A 80 -14.89 16.27 -10.75
C ARG A 80 -13.99 15.87 -9.58
N GLY A 81 -13.35 14.71 -9.68
CA GLY A 81 -12.59 14.12 -8.59
C GLY A 81 -13.48 13.53 -7.49
N LEU A 82 -12.83 13.06 -6.43
CA LEU A 82 -13.51 12.50 -5.26
C LEU A 82 -14.01 13.59 -4.30
N GLY A 83 -14.95 13.23 -3.44
CA GLY A 83 -15.41 14.09 -2.36
C GLY A 83 -14.32 14.37 -1.32
N GLU A 84 -14.27 15.59 -0.81
CA GLU A 84 -13.27 16.03 0.19
C GLU A 84 -13.59 15.50 1.59
N LEU A 85 -13.38 14.20 1.83
CA LEU A 85 -13.69 13.49 3.08
C LEU A 85 -13.16 14.20 4.33
N ARG A 86 -11.90 14.63 4.31
CA ARG A 86 -11.18 15.17 5.48
C ARG A 86 -11.30 16.69 5.64
N ARG A 87 -11.81 17.40 4.63
CA ARG A 87 -11.88 18.88 4.70
C ARG A 87 -12.61 19.41 5.93
N PRO A 88 -13.76 18.87 6.33
CA PRO A 88 -14.44 19.31 7.56
C PRO A 88 -13.56 19.14 8.80
N TRP A 89 -12.83 18.03 8.91
CA TRP A 89 -11.94 17.73 10.04
C TRP A 89 -10.76 18.70 10.11
N ILE A 90 -10.14 18.98 8.95
CA ILE A 90 -9.02 19.91 8.80
C ILE A 90 -9.44 21.32 9.24
N LEU A 91 -10.57 21.81 8.75
CA LEU A 91 -11.06 23.15 9.07
C LEU A 91 -11.52 23.28 10.52
N ALA A 92 -12.12 22.24 11.10
CA ALA A 92 -12.59 22.24 12.48
C ALA A 92 -11.46 22.41 13.51
N ARG A 93 -10.23 22.03 13.17
CA ARG A 93 -9.04 22.23 14.02
C ARG A 93 -8.65 23.70 14.17
N GLY A 94 -8.99 24.55 13.20
CA GLY A 94 -8.81 26.01 13.28
C GLY A 94 -7.37 26.50 13.19
N ASP A 95 -6.42 25.62 12.87
CA ASP A 95 -4.97 25.88 12.83
C ASP A 95 -4.41 26.03 11.41
N VAL A 96 -5.26 25.92 10.40
CA VAL A 96 -4.93 26.24 9.01
C VAL A 96 -5.46 27.60 8.59
N GLU A 97 -4.83 28.21 7.59
CA GLU A 97 -5.30 29.39 6.88
C GLU A 97 -5.39 29.13 5.37
N ALA A 98 -6.31 29.82 4.72
CA ALA A 98 -6.43 29.81 3.27
C ALA A 98 -5.43 30.80 2.67
N VAL A 99 -4.63 30.33 1.73
CA VAL A 99 -3.64 31.17 1.02
C VAL A 99 -3.86 31.12 -0.48
N PRO A 100 -3.44 32.17 -1.22
CA PRO A 100 -3.49 32.17 -2.67
C PRO A 100 -2.44 31.25 -3.20
N GLY A 101 -2.30 30.10 -3.22
CA GLY A 101 -1.24 29.19 -3.67
C GLY A 101 -0.24 29.78 -4.66
N ARG A 102 0.88 29.15 -4.80
CA ARG A 102 1.91 29.48 -5.80
C ARG A 102 1.34 29.41 -7.22
N ALA A 103 1.65 30.38 -8.07
CA ALA A 103 1.29 30.32 -9.48
C ALA A 103 2.02 29.17 -10.19
N ILE A 104 1.29 28.41 -11.00
CA ILE A 104 1.86 27.31 -11.81
C ILE A 104 2.61 27.90 -12.99
N ALA A 105 3.88 27.55 -13.13
CA ALA A 105 4.73 27.93 -14.26
C ALA A 105 4.76 26.81 -15.33
N PRO A 106 5.02 27.13 -16.61
CA PRO A 106 5.19 26.11 -17.65
C PRO A 106 6.24 25.07 -17.29
N GLU A 107 7.30 25.47 -16.63
CA GLU A 107 8.42 24.62 -16.20
C GLU A 107 7.96 23.55 -15.18
N ASP A 108 6.89 23.78 -14.42
CA ASP A 108 6.30 22.79 -13.51
C ASP A 108 5.72 21.58 -14.27
N ASN A 109 5.40 21.79 -15.54
CA ASN A 109 4.96 20.74 -16.47
C ASN A 109 6.08 20.25 -17.41
N GLY A 110 7.35 20.57 -17.15
CA GLY A 110 8.45 20.25 -18.07
C GLY A 110 8.30 20.92 -19.45
N LEU A 111 7.60 22.05 -19.52
CA LEU A 111 7.34 22.81 -20.73
C LEU A 111 8.22 24.06 -20.76
N ARG A 112 8.58 24.50 -21.98
CA ARG A 112 9.23 25.81 -22.17
C ARG A 112 8.19 26.93 -22.17
N ARG A 113 8.62 28.13 -21.86
CA ARG A 113 7.76 29.30 -21.88
C ARG A 113 7.13 29.49 -23.27
N GLY A 114 5.79 29.50 -23.32
CA GLY A 114 5.02 29.61 -24.57
C GLY A 114 4.62 28.27 -25.19
N GLU A 115 5.05 27.12 -24.64
CA GLU A 115 4.54 25.83 -25.05
C GLU A 115 3.20 25.54 -24.35
N ALA A 116 2.29 24.85 -25.05
CA ALA A 116 1.02 24.38 -24.50
C ALA A 116 1.15 22.94 -23.97
N SER A 117 0.45 22.63 -22.88
CA SER A 117 0.50 21.31 -22.26
C SER A 117 -0.11 20.21 -23.13
N GLY A 118 -1.10 20.53 -23.94
CA GLY A 118 -1.81 19.54 -24.78
C GLY A 118 -2.73 18.59 -24.01
N VAL A 119 -2.74 18.63 -22.67
CA VAL A 119 -3.63 17.86 -21.80
C VAL A 119 -4.59 18.79 -21.05
N PRO A 120 -5.82 18.34 -20.75
CA PRO A 120 -6.78 19.16 -20.00
C PRO A 120 -6.27 19.43 -18.59
N VAL A 121 -6.39 20.68 -18.14
CA VAL A 121 -6.15 21.07 -16.76
C VAL A 121 -7.35 20.65 -15.92
N PHE A 122 -7.10 20.07 -14.75
CA PHE A 122 -8.17 19.76 -13.80
C PHE A 122 -8.82 21.07 -13.34
N ASP A 123 -10.15 21.13 -13.32
CA ASP A 123 -10.87 22.35 -12.94
C ASP A 123 -10.70 22.64 -11.45
N ARG A 124 -9.82 23.58 -11.14
CA ARG A 124 -9.50 24.04 -9.78
C ARG A 124 -10.26 25.30 -9.35
N ALA A 125 -11.17 25.83 -10.15
CA ALA A 125 -11.74 27.17 -9.97
C ALA A 125 -12.32 27.45 -8.56
N ALA A 126 -12.58 26.43 -7.76
CA ALA A 126 -13.11 26.54 -6.40
C ALA A 126 -12.12 26.11 -5.29
N ARG A 127 -10.89 25.68 -5.63
CA ARG A 127 -9.99 25.10 -4.62
C ARG A 127 -9.08 26.13 -3.98
N THR A 128 -9.17 26.19 -2.67
CA THR A 128 -8.30 27.05 -1.83
C THR A 128 -7.16 26.22 -1.25
N VAL A 129 -5.93 26.68 -1.39
CA VAL A 129 -4.76 26.06 -0.75
C VAL A 129 -4.80 26.35 0.75
N LEU A 130 -4.66 25.31 1.55
CA LEU A 130 -4.55 25.38 3.01
C LEU A 130 -3.10 25.26 3.44
N ARG A 131 -2.72 26.01 4.45
CA ARG A 131 -1.40 25.98 5.09
C ARG A 131 -1.55 26.20 6.58
N ALA A 132 -0.63 25.64 7.37
CA ALA A 132 -0.55 25.95 8.80
C ALA A 132 -0.48 27.46 9.04
N ARG A 133 -1.22 27.95 10.04
CA ARG A 133 -1.09 29.35 10.49
C ARG A 133 0.32 29.60 11.02
N PRO A 134 0.82 30.84 10.98
CA PRO A 134 2.13 31.18 11.56
C PRO A 134 2.26 30.66 13.00
N GLY A 135 3.31 29.87 13.25
CA GLY A 135 3.59 29.26 14.55
C GLY A 135 2.80 27.98 14.87
N ALA A 136 1.83 27.56 14.04
CA ALA A 136 1.14 26.29 14.19
C ALA A 136 1.91 25.13 13.54
N ALA A 137 1.62 23.91 14.00
CA ALA A 137 2.00 22.65 13.35
C ALA A 137 0.73 21.84 13.12
N VAL A 138 0.52 21.41 11.88
CA VAL A 138 -0.69 20.69 11.44
C VAL A 138 -0.44 19.21 11.18
N THR A 139 0.73 18.71 11.53
CA THR A 139 1.14 17.32 11.33
C THR A 139 0.50 16.38 12.35
N GLN A 140 0.23 15.14 11.95
CA GLN A 140 -0.32 14.14 12.86
C GLN A 140 0.58 13.88 14.07
N ILE A 141 1.91 13.92 13.90
CA ILE A 141 2.86 13.78 15.03
C ILE A 141 2.77 14.96 16.02
N ALA A 142 2.57 16.18 15.54
CA ALA A 142 2.39 17.34 16.41
C ALA A 142 1.09 17.24 17.23
N TYR A 143 -0.01 16.76 16.66
CA TYR A 143 -1.24 16.48 17.40
C TYR A 143 -1.05 15.37 18.42
N ALA A 144 -0.44 14.26 17.98
CA ALA A 144 -0.19 13.10 18.83
C ALA A 144 0.64 13.45 20.08
N ARG A 145 1.71 14.24 19.92
CA ARG A 145 2.56 14.71 21.03
C ARG A 145 1.85 15.66 22.01
N ARG A 146 0.83 16.36 21.53
CA ARG A 146 -0.07 17.19 22.38
C ARG A 146 -1.17 16.35 23.06
N GLY A 147 -1.17 15.02 22.88
CA GLY A 147 -2.17 14.10 23.43
C GLY A 147 -3.52 14.12 22.70
N ILE A 148 -3.58 14.73 21.51
CA ILE A 148 -4.81 14.85 20.73
C ILE A 148 -5.00 13.61 19.88
N VAL A 149 -6.18 12.99 19.97
CA VAL A 149 -6.64 11.97 19.03
C VAL A 149 -7.41 12.68 17.92
N THR A 150 -6.88 12.64 16.70
CA THR A 150 -7.52 13.26 15.52
C THR A 150 -8.58 12.34 14.92
N PRO A 151 -9.50 12.84 14.07
CA PRO A 151 -10.41 12.01 13.30
C PRO A 151 -9.67 10.97 12.44
N GLU A 152 -8.51 11.34 11.89
CA GLU A 152 -7.67 10.44 11.11
C GLU A 152 -7.18 9.24 11.95
N MET A 153 -6.81 9.45 13.22
CA MET A 153 -6.36 8.38 14.13
C MET A 153 -7.51 7.43 14.51
N GLU A 154 -8.73 7.95 14.70
CA GLU A 154 -9.90 7.12 14.94
C GLU A 154 -10.29 6.33 13.68
N TYR A 155 -10.24 6.98 12.49
CA TYR A 155 -10.48 6.31 11.21
C TYR A 155 -9.55 5.11 11.02
N VAL A 156 -8.26 5.32 11.26
CA VAL A 156 -7.22 4.27 11.20
C VAL A 156 -7.52 3.14 12.17
N ALA A 157 -7.85 3.44 13.43
CA ALA A 157 -8.14 2.40 14.43
C ALA A 157 -9.30 1.51 14.00
N ILE A 158 -10.38 2.09 13.47
CA ILE A 158 -11.52 1.32 12.94
C ILE A 158 -11.09 0.46 11.75
N ARG A 159 -10.27 1.01 10.85
CA ARG A 159 -9.84 0.34 9.63
C ARG A 159 -8.92 -0.85 9.92
N GLU A 160 -7.95 -0.70 10.83
CA GLU A 160 -7.02 -1.77 11.25
C GLU A 160 -7.73 -2.93 11.97
N ASN A 161 -8.82 -2.66 12.68
CA ASN A 161 -9.67 -3.68 13.30
C ASN A 161 -10.69 -4.30 12.32
N LEU A 162 -10.64 -4.00 11.04
CA LEU A 162 -11.65 -4.41 10.05
C LEU A 162 -13.09 -4.05 10.47
N GLY A 163 -13.24 -2.91 11.14
CA GLY A 163 -14.53 -2.43 11.65
C GLY A 163 -15.16 -3.27 12.74
N ARG A 164 -14.40 -4.10 13.46
CA ARG A 164 -14.88 -4.88 14.59
C ARG A 164 -14.76 -4.12 15.90
N ASP A 165 -15.70 -4.33 16.78
CA ASP A 165 -15.71 -3.74 18.12
C ASP A 165 -14.89 -4.54 19.15
N GLU A 166 -14.71 -5.82 18.91
CA GLU A 166 -13.99 -6.74 19.78
C GLU A 166 -12.73 -7.28 19.11
N ALA A 167 -11.75 -7.64 19.92
CA ALA A 167 -10.55 -8.31 19.45
C ALA A 167 -10.89 -9.60 18.72
N ALA A 168 -10.26 -9.86 17.58
CA ALA A 168 -10.30 -11.17 16.97
C ALA A 168 -9.68 -12.19 17.92
N LYS A 169 -10.17 -13.44 17.92
CA LYS A 169 -9.52 -14.51 18.67
C LYS A 169 -8.09 -14.64 18.17
N ARG A 170 -7.13 -14.32 19.05
CA ARG A 170 -5.73 -14.48 18.76
C ARG A 170 -5.43 -15.97 18.64
N VAL A 171 -4.83 -16.36 17.52
CA VAL A 171 -4.14 -17.63 17.44
C VAL A 171 -2.74 -17.34 17.97
N ASP A 172 -2.38 -17.91 19.13
CA ASP A 172 -1.07 -17.69 19.80
C ASP A 172 0.12 -18.31 19.02
N GLU A 173 0.04 -18.28 17.71
CA GLU A 173 1.06 -18.76 16.79
C GLU A 173 1.63 -17.56 16.02
N GLY A 174 2.90 -17.33 16.16
CA GLY A 174 3.59 -16.28 15.43
C GLY A 174 4.77 -15.71 16.23
N ASN A 175 5.65 -15.02 15.52
CA ASN A 175 6.78 -14.30 16.11
C ASN A 175 6.82 -12.88 15.55
N SER A 176 6.52 -11.91 16.40
CA SER A 176 6.49 -10.51 16.02
C SER A 176 7.87 -9.84 15.96
N PHE A 177 8.94 -10.54 16.28
CA PHE A 177 10.31 -9.99 16.40
C PHE A 177 10.38 -8.68 17.19
N GLY A 178 9.61 -8.59 18.29
CA GLY A 178 9.58 -7.43 19.18
C GLY A 178 8.60 -6.32 18.74
N ALA A 179 7.77 -6.53 17.72
CA ALA A 179 6.64 -5.66 17.47
C ALA A 179 5.57 -5.84 18.56
N SER A 180 4.99 -4.72 19.02
CA SER A 180 3.96 -4.69 20.07
C SER A 180 2.58 -4.61 19.43
N ILE A 181 2.14 -5.70 18.80
CA ILE A 181 0.86 -5.76 18.10
C ILE A 181 -0.25 -5.95 19.12
N PRO A 182 -1.23 -5.01 19.25
CA PRO A 182 -2.35 -5.16 20.19
C PRO A 182 -3.40 -6.12 19.64
N ASP A 183 -4.17 -6.75 20.54
CA ASP A 183 -5.32 -7.56 20.14
C ASP A 183 -6.43 -6.72 19.50
N HIS A 184 -6.51 -5.44 19.89
CA HIS A 184 -7.42 -4.46 19.33
C HIS A 184 -6.74 -3.09 19.25
N VAL A 185 -6.71 -2.50 18.07
CA VAL A 185 -6.12 -1.18 17.83
C VAL A 185 -7.09 -0.09 18.32
N THR A 186 -6.67 0.70 19.31
CA THR A 186 -7.45 1.86 19.80
C THR A 186 -6.94 3.16 19.18
N PRO A 187 -7.76 4.22 19.12
CA PRO A 187 -7.30 5.54 18.66
C PRO A 187 -6.14 6.08 19.48
N GLU A 188 -6.10 5.79 20.79
CA GLU A 188 -5.00 6.13 21.68
C GLU A 188 -3.72 5.39 21.34
N PHE A 189 -3.81 4.11 21.02
CA PHE A 189 -2.66 3.34 20.55
C PHE A 189 -2.08 3.93 19.26
N VAL A 190 -2.94 4.28 18.30
CA VAL A 190 -2.53 4.98 17.06
C VAL A 190 -1.80 6.28 17.38
N ARG A 191 -2.40 7.13 18.24
CA ARG A 191 -1.78 8.37 18.70
C ARG A 191 -0.40 8.13 19.32
N ASP A 192 -0.28 7.16 20.22
CA ASP A 192 0.95 6.91 20.97
C ASP A 192 2.08 6.37 20.06
N GLU A 193 1.75 5.56 19.07
CA GLU A 193 2.72 5.11 18.07
C GLU A 193 3.21 6.26 17.18
N ILE A 194 2.33 7.15 16.76
CA ILE A 194 2.68 8.35 16.01
C ILE A 194 3.52 9.31 16.87
N ALA A 195 3.14 9.56 18.11
CA ALA A 195 3.88 10.45 19.03
C ALA A 195 5.34 10.01 19.24
N ARG A 196 5.57 8.70 19.21
CA ARG A 196 6.90 8.07 19.32
C ARG A 196 7.68 8.04 18.00
N GLY A 197 7.05 8.40 16.88
CA GLY A 197 7.63 8.29 15.54
C GLY A 197 7.65 6.89 14.94
N ARG A 198 7.01 5.89 15.59
CA ARG A 198 6.98 4.49 15.13
C ARG A 198 5.89 4.19 14.12
N ALA A 199 5.05 5.15 13.84
CA ALA A 199 4.03 5.10 12.80
C ALA A 199 3.77 6.47 12.21
N ILE A 200 3.28 6.51 10.96
CA ILE A 200 2.88 7.73 10.27
C ILE A 200 1.49 7.58 9.65
N ILE A 201 0.76 8.68 9.58
CA ILE A 201 -0.43 8.85 8.73
C ILE A 201 -0.07 9.89 7.67
N PRO A 202 0.30 9.49 6.43
CA PRO A 202 0.68 10.42 5.39
C PRO A 202 -0.59 11.05 4.76
N ASN A 203 -0.98 12.22 5.24
CA ASN A 203 -2.23 12.86 4.84
C ASN A 203 -2.09 14.39 4.76
N ASN A 204 -1.61 14.91 3.63
CA ASN A 204 -1.51 16.35 3.37
C ASN A 204 -2.86 17.06 3.55
N VAL A 205 -2.85 18.25 4.15
CA VAL A 205 -4.07 19.08 4.32
C VAL A 205 -4.70 19.52 2.99
N ASN A 206 -3.95 19.46 1.87
CA ASN A 206 -4.41 19.76 0.52
C ASN A 206 -4.78 18.52 -0.31
N HIS A 207 -4.82 17.32 0.33
CA HIS A 207 -5.40 16.11 -0.24
C HIS A 207 -6.56 15.60 0.63
N PRO A 208 -7.61 16.39 0.80
CA PRO A 208 -8.73 16.02 1.68
C PRO A 208 -9.58 14.87 1.17
N GLU A 209 -9.40 14.42 -0.06
CA GLU A 209 -10.09 13.29 -0.70
C GLU A 209 -9.60 11.94 -0.15
N SER A 210 -8.36 11.87 0.34
CA SER A 210 -7.75 10.60 0.77
C SER A 210 -8.38 10.04 2.05
N GLU A 211 -8.56 8.73 2.07
CA GLU A 211 -8.94 7.96 3.25
C GLU A 211 -7.72 7.73 4.15
N PRO A 212 -7.78 8.06 5.45
CA PRO A 212 -6.65 7.85 6.35
C PRO A 212 -6.20 6.39 6.42
N MET A 213 -4.88 6.19 6.38
CA MET A 213 -4.21 4.91 6.59
C MET A 213 -2.94 5.11 7.42
N ILE A 214 -2.41 4.04 7.99
CA ILE A 214 -1.22 4.08 8.83
C ILE A 214 -0.13 3.17 8.27
N ILE A 215 1.11 3.64 8.40
CA ILE A 215 2.32 2.87 8.10
C ILE A 215 3.11 2.73 9.40
N GLY A 216 3.27 1.50 9.91
CA GLY A 216 3.97 1.22 11.16
C GLY A 216 4.08 -0.28 11.40
N ARG A 217 5.18 -0.73 12.05
CA ARG A 217 5.46 -2.17 12.25
C ARG A 217 4.45 -2.91 13.13
N ASN A 218 3.70 -2.16 13.96
CA ASN A 218 2.69 -2.70 14.87
C ASN A 218 1.28 -2.81 14.25
N PHE A 219 1.18 -2.51 12.96
CA PHE A 219 -0.05 -2.55 12.16
C PHE A 219 0.08 -3.55 11.02
N LEU A 220 -1.00 -3.74 10.25
CA LEU A 220 -0.94 -4.52 9.01
C LEU A 220 0.13 -3.98 8.07
N VAL A 221 0.88 -4.85 7.42
CA VAL A 221 1.87 -4.47 6.40
C VAL A 221 1.15 -3.86 5.21
N LYS A 222 1.61 -2.69 4.80
CA LYS A 222 1.06 -1.93 3.68
C LYS A 222 1.88 -2.14 2.42
N ILE A 223 1.27 -1.87 1.26
CA ILE A 223 1.98 -1.89 -0.01
C ILE A 223 1.82 -0.58 -0.77
N ASN A 224 2.90 -0.20 -1.46
CA ASN A 224 2.92 0.92 -2.38
C ASN A 224 3.01 0.42 -3.83
N ALA A 225 2.23 1.03 -4.73
CA ALA A 225 2.36 0.84 -6.16
C ALA A 225 2.99 2.09 -6.80
N ASN A 226 3.94 1.88 -7.72
CA ASN A 226 4.55 2.96 -8.50
C ASN A 226 3.82 3.08 -9.83
N ILE A 227 3.39 4.28 -10.16
CA ILE A 227 2.87 4.65 -11.47
C ILE A 227 3.65 5.85 -11.99
N GLY A 228 3.40 6.26 -13.19
CA GLY A 228 3.97 7.50 -13.73
C GLY A 228 4.12 7.47 -15.23
N ASN A 229 3.98 8.64 -15.81
CA ASN A 229 4.19 8.90 -17.22
C ASN A 229 5.68 8.93 -17.55
N SER A 230 6.04 8.42 -18.71
CA SER A 230 7.34 8.66 -19.34
C SER A 230 7.17 9.55 -20.58
N ILE A 231 8.28 10.08 -21.09
CA ILE A 231 8.33 10.98 -22.27
C ILE A 231 7.58 10.40 -23.50
N VAL A 232 7.29 9.09 -23.52
CA VAL A 232 6.89 8.37 -24.74
C VAL A 232 5.40 8.00 -24.77
N THR A 233 4.70 7.88 -23.64
CA THR A 233 3.31 7.33 -23.62
C THR A 233 2.54 7.73 -22.35
N SER A 234 1.30 7.90 -22.50
CA SER A 234 0.14 7.92 -21.60
C SER A 234 -0.53 9.29 -21.42
N GLY A 235 -1.85 9.27 -21.53
CA GLY A 235 -2.72 10.42 -21.26
C GLY A 235 -3.18 10.45 -19.81
N VAL A 236 -3.77 11.57 -19.40
CA VAL A 236 -4.34 11.78 -18.06
C VAL A 236 -5.25 10.62 -17.61
N ALA A 237 -6.17 10.18 -18.49
CA ALA A 237 -7.12 9.12 -18.16
C ALA A 237 -6.42 7.76 -17.91
N GLU A 238 -5.33 7.49 -18.60
CA GLU A 238 -4.56 6.25 -18.43
C GLU A 238 -3.85 6.22 -17.07
N GLU A 239 -3.22 7.33 -16.65
CA GLU A 239 -2.55 7.40 -15.35
C GLU A 239 -3.55 7.34 -14.19
N VAL A 240 -4.71 7.99 -14.32
CA VAL A 240 -5.79 7.88 -13.34
C VAL A 240 -6.33 6.44 -13.30
N ASP A 241 -6.51 5.76 -14.44
CA ASP A 241 -6.95 4.36 -14.46
C ASP A 241 -5.90 3.42 -13.83
N LYS A 242 -4.62 3.64 -14.06
CA LYS A 242 -3.56 2.87 -13.37
C LYS A 242 -3.61 3.04 -11.85
N MET A 243 -3.83 4.26 -11.37
CA MET A 243 -4.00 4.53 -9.94
C MET A 243 -5.23 3.81 -9.39
N VAL A 244 -6.40 3.98 -10.03
CA VAL A 244 -7.65 3.30 -9.64
C VAL A 244 -7.49 1.78 -9.68
N TRP A 245 -6.79 1.26 -10.67
CA TRP A 245 -6.52 -0.16 -10.80
C TRP A 245 -5.60 -0.69 -9.69
N ALA A 246 -4.53 0.04 -9.37
CA ALA A 246 -3.65 -0.32 -8.27
C ALA A 246 -4.39 -0.35 -6.92
N THR A 247 -5.21 0.67 -6.63
CA THR A 247 -6.00 0.74 -5.39
C THR A 247 -7.09 -0.32 -5.34
N ARG A 248 -7.71 -0.65 -6.47
CA ARG A 248 -8.68 -1.75 -6.57
C ARG A 248 -8.08 -3.07 -6.11
N TRP A 249 -6.85 -3.37 -6.49
CA TRP A 249 -6.18 -4.63 -6.14
C TRP A 249 -5.49 -4.61 -4.78
N GLY A 250 -5.49 -3.49 -4.10
CA GLY A 250 -5.07 -3.40 -2.71
C GLY A 250 -3.83 -2.55 -2.43
N ALA A 251 -3.39 -1.70 -3.37
CA ALA A 251 -2.35 -0.72 -3.07
C ALA A 251 -2.83 0.26 -1.99
N ASP A 252 -2.07 0.36 -0.91
CA ASP A 252 -2.38 1.22 0.24
C ASP A 252 -1.89 2.65 0.03
N THR A 253 -0.87 2.83 -0.78
CA THR A 253 -0.35 4.10 -1.29
C THR A 253 0.02 3.97 -2.76
N VAL A 254 0.11 5.11 -3.45
CA VAL A 254 0.61 5.15 -4.83
C VAL A 254 1.67 6.23 -4.93
N MET A 255 2.81 5.92 -5.58
CA MET A 255 3.81 6.93 -5.94
C MET A 255 3.69 7.30 -7.40
N ASP A 256 3.57 8.61 -7.66
CA ASP A 256 3.69 9.19 -8.98
C ASP A 256 5.17 9.48 -9.29
N LEU A 257 5.76 8.63 -10.11
CA LEU A 257 7.15 8.73 -10.58
C LEU A 257 7.26 9.39 -11.96
N SER A 258 6.26 10.17 -12.36
CA SER A 258 6.20 10.84 -13.65
C SER A 258 7.45 11.67 -13.93
N THR A 259 7.93 11.58 -15.17
CA THR A 259 9.01 12.37 -15.75
C THR A 259 8.57 12.92 -17.10
N GLY A 260 9.23 13.96 -17.59
CA GLY A 260 8.93 14.56 -18.90
C GLY A 260 7.83 15.62 -18.84
N ARG A 261 6.91 15.58 -19.81
CA ARG A 261 5.90 16.65 -19.97
C ARG A 261 4.64 16.41 -19.14
N ASN A 262 3.99 17.50 -18.73
CA ASN A 262 2.71 17.54 -18.05
C ASN A 262 2.70 16.95 -16.62
N ILE A 263 3.86 16.85 -15.97
CA ILE A 263 4.03 16.26 -14.63
C ILE A 263 3.04 16.87 -13.65
N HIS A 264 3.01 18.19 -13.51
CA HIS A 264 2.10 18.89 -12.59
C HIS A 264 0.63 18.60 -12.90
N THR A 265 0.27 18.74 -14.19
CA THR A 265 -1.13 18.54 -14.60
C THR A 265 -1.61 17.11 -14.38
N ILE A 266 -0.82 16.10 -14.76
CA ILE A 266 -1.17 14.68 -14.58
C ILE A 266 -1.28 14.35 -13.09
N ARG A 267 -0.33 14.80 -12.26
CA ARG A 267 -0.36 14.58 -10.82
C ARG A 267 -1.60 15.19 -10.16
N GLU A 268 -2.06 16.36 -10.64
CA GLU A 268 -3.31 16.94 -10.15
C GLU A 268 -4.50 16.01 -10.35
N TRP A 269 -4.63 15.44 -11.54
CA TRP A 269 -5.69 14.47 -11.82
C TRP A 269 -5.58 13.21 -10.95
N ILE A 270 -4.37 12.72 -10.72
CA ILE A 270 -4.11 11.56 -9.86
C ILE A 270 -4.56 11.87 -8.43
N ILE A 271 -4.08 12.97 -7.84
CA ILE A 271 -4.38 13.33 -6.45
C ILE A 271 -5.88 13.54 -6.24
N ARG A 272 -6.55 14.29 -7.14
CA ARG A 272 -8.01 14.57 -7.02
C ARG A 272 -8.87 13.33 -7.13
N ASN A 273 -8.37 12.27 -7.73
CA ASN A 273 -9.08 11.01 -7.93
C ASN A 273 -8.56 9.88 -7.03
N SER A 274 -7.60 10.14 -6.15
CA SER A 274 -7.01 9.12 -5.29
C SER A 274 -7.70 9.01 -3.93
N PRO A 275 -8.21 7.81 -3.57
CA PRO A 275 -8.67 7.54 -2.21
C PRO A 275 -7.52 7.19 -1.25
N VAL A 276 -6.29 7.03 -1.76
CA VAL A 276 -5.12 6.66 -0.97
C VAL A 276 -4.05 7.75 -1.04
N PRO A 277 -3.11 7.81 -0.07
CA PRO A 277 -2.01 8.77 -0.12
C PRO A 277 -1.17 8.66 -1.39
N ILE A 278 -0.75 9.82 -1.91
CA ILE A 278 0.12 9.93 -3.09
C ILE A 278 1.49 10.43 -2.67
N GLY A 279 2.53 9.66 -3.04
CA GLY A 279 3.93 10.04 -2.88
C GLY A 279 4.58 10.48 -4.17
N THR A 280 5.67 11.23 -4.06
CA THR A 280 6.50 11.66 -5.20
C THR A 280 7.98 11.65 -4.87
N VAL A 281 8.79 11.80 -5.91
CA VAL A 281 10.24 12.04 -5.81
C VAL A 281 10.51 13.44 -6.39
N PRO A 282 10.45 14.52 -5.60
CA PRO A 282 10.46 15.90 -6.10
C PRO A 282 11.68 16.25 -6.95
N ILE A 283 12.82 15.61 -6.72
CA ILE A 283 14.06 15.84 -7.48
C ILE A 283 13.89 15.48 -8.97
N TYR A 284 12.92 14.60 -9.33
CA TYR A 284 12.67 14.27 -10.74
C TYR A 284 12.06 15.45 -11.49
N GLN A 285 11.06 16.10 -10.91
CA GLN A 285 10.47 17.30 -11.49
C GLN A 285 11.48 18.47 -11.48
N ALA A 286 12.25 18.63 -10.41
CA ALA A 286 13.30 19.64 -10.35
C ALA A 286 14.34 19.42 -11.46
N LEU A 287 14.71 18.17 -11.75
CA LEU A 287 15.63 17.84 -12.83
C LEU A 287 15.05 18.19 -14.23
N GLU A 288 13.76 17.94 -14.45
CA GLU A 288 13.09 18.36 -15.70
C GLU A 288 13.10 19.88 -15.88
N LYS A 289 12.91 20.65 -14.80
CA LYS A 289 12.96 22.12 -14.82
C LYS A 289 14.32 22.68 -15.30
N VAL A 290 15.41 21.93 -15.11
CA VAL A 290 16.76 22.27 -15.58
C VAL A 290 17.19 21.50 -16.83
N GLY A 291 16.23 20.90 -17.55
CA GLY A 291 16.49 20.19 -18.82
C GLY A 291 17.36 18.94 -18.66
N GLY A 292 17.25 18.23 -17.53
CA GLY A 292 17.95 16.97 -17.27
C GLY A 292 19.41 17.11 -16.80
N LYS A 293 19.88 18.32 -16.51
CA LYS A 293 21.26 18.56 -16.06
C LYS A 293 21.33 18.65 -14.54
N ALA A 294 21.80 17.58 -13.91
CA ALA A 294 21.87 17.50 -12.45
C ALA A 294 22.72 18.63 -11.84
N GLU A 295 23.79 19.02 -12.52
CA GLU A 295 24.69 20.11 -12.11
C GLU A 295 24.02 21.49 -12.09
N ASP A 296 22.94 21.70 -12.82
CA ASP A 296 22.20 22.97 -12.85
C ASP A 296 21.13 23.09 -11.74
N LEU A 297 20.94 22.04 -10.93
CA LEU A 297 20.03 22.06 -9.79
C LEU A 297 20.51 23.05 -8.72
N THR A 298 19.57 23.79 -8.14
CA THR A 298 19.82 24.68 -7.00
C THR A 298 18.85 24.40 -5.86
N TRP A 299 19.22 24.83 -4.65
CA TRP A 299 18.33 24.73 -3.49
C TRP A 299 17.04 25.53 -3.71
N GLU A 300 17.12 26.72 -4.25
CA GLU A 300 15.97 27.61 -4.48
C GLU A 300 14.95 26.97 -5.42
N LEU A 301 15.42 26.35 -6.53
CA LEU A 301 14.57 25.64 -7.47
C LEU A 301 13.91 24.42 -6.81
N PHE A 302 14.69 23.67 -6.03
CA PHE A 302 14.17 22.49 -5.34
C PHE A 302 13.16 22.87 -4.26
N ARG A 303 13.45 23.89 -3.46
CA ARG A 303 12.53 24.45 -2.45
C ARG A 303 11.20 24.88 -3.09
N ASP A 304 11.24 25.60 -4.19
CA ASP A 304 10.06 26.02 -4.93
C ASP A 304 9.25 24.80 -5.44
N THR A 305 9.93 23.75 -5.87
CA THR A 305 9.28 22.49 -6.30
C THR A 305 8.62 21.77 -5.14
N LEU A 306 9.23 21.76 -3.95
CA LEU A 306 8.59 21.19 -2.74
C LEU A 306 7.30 21.93 -2.36
N ILE A 307 7.35 23.27 -2.38
CA ILE A 307 6.17 24.10 -2.08
C ILE A 307 5.06 23.83 -3.09
N GLU A 308 5.38 23.80 -4.38
CA GLU A 308 4.43 23.49 -5.46
C GLU A 308 3.72 22.15 -5.23
N GLN A 309 4.48 21.10 -4.92
CA GLN A 309 3.92 19.76 -4.69
C GLN A 309 3.15 19.64 -3.37
N ALA A 310 3.60 20.32 -2.31
CA ALA A 310 2.89 20.36 -1.03
C ALA A 310 1.55 21.08 -1.15
N GLU A 311 1.50 22.22 -1.86
CA GLU A 311 0.27 22.95 -2.14
C GLU A 311 -0.68 22.18 -3.08
N GLN A 312 -0.13 21.34 -3.93
CA GLN A 312 -0.91 20.45 -4.79
C GLN A 312 -1.60 19.33 -3.99
N GLY A 313 -1.00 18.88 -2.89
CA GLY A 313 -1.56 17.86 -2.01
C GLY A 313 -0.81 16.54 -2.00
N VAL A 314 0.46 16.51 -2.40
CA VAL A 314 1.30 15.31 -2.24
C VAL A 314 1.47 14.98 -0.76
N ASP A 315 1.25 13.72 -0.38
CA ASP A 315 1.17 13.29 1.02
C ASP A 315 2.55 12.94 1.61
N TYR A 316 3.49 12.49 0.79
CA TYR A 316 4.86 12.21 1.23
C TYR A 316 5.88 12.41 0.11
N PHE A 317 7.07 12.86 0.50
CA PHE A 317 8.19 13.11 -0.41
C PHE A 317 9.33 12.15 -0.17
N THR A 318 9.82 11.53 -1.25
CA THR A 318 11.11 10.84 -1.23
C THR A 318 12.26 11.85 -1.37
N ILE A 319 13.07 11.98 -0.33
CA ILE A 319 14.16 12.94 -0.21
C ILE A 319 15.48 12.19 0.01
N HIS A 320 16.39 12.23 -0.99
CA HIS A 320 17.69 11.52 -0.95
C HIS A 320 18.76 12.33 -0.20
N ALA A 321 18.45 12.76 1.02
CA ALA A 321 19.36 13.59 1.83
C ALA A 321 20.53 12.79 2.43
N GLY A 322 20.43 11.45 2.48
CA GLY A 322 21.49 10.58 2.98
C GLY A 322 22.66 10.37 2.03
N VAL A 323 22.53 10.76 0.74
CA VAL A 323 23.61 10.67 -0.24
C VAL A 323 24.63 11.78 0.01
N ARG A 324 25.62 11.50 0.82
CA ARG A 324 26.64 12.47 1.20
C ARG A 324 27.88 12.37 0.32
N LEU A 325 28.56 13.54 0.10
CA LEU A 325 29.78 13.59 -0.70
C LEU A 325 30.84 12.57 -0.25
N ALA A 326 30.99 12.38 1.06
CA ALA A 326 31.96 11.43 1.63
C ALA A 326 31.63 9.95 1.35
N TYR A 327 30.39 9.62 1.03
CA TYR A 327 29.94 8.23 0.81
C TYR A 327 30.04 7.80 -0.66
N ILE A 328 30.06 8.73 -1.60
CA ILE A 328 30.11 8.43 -3.03
C ILE A 328 31.31 7.54 -3.40
N PRO A 329 32.55 7.81 -2.91
CA PRO A 329 33.69 6.93 -3.20
C PRO A 329 33.52 5.49 -2.73
N LEU A 330 32.68 5.24 -1.70
CA LEU A 330 32.43 3.89 -1.18
C LEU A 330 31.69 3.01 -2.20
N THR A 331 31.02 3.61 -3.19
CA THR A 331 30.29 2.88 -4.23
C THR A 331 31.15 2.48 -5.43
N ALA A 332 32.40 2.97 -5.50
CA ALA A 332 33.26 2.81 -6.68
C ALA A 332 33.64 1.33 -6.97
N SER A 333 33.64 0.48 -5.95
CA SER A 333 33.94 -0.95 -6.09
C SER A 333 32.70 -1.84 -6.25
N ARG A 334 31.50 -1.26 -6.26
CA ARG A 334 30.25 -2.02 -6.43
C ARG A 334 30.12 -2.60 -7.83
N VAL A 335 29.43 -3.73 -7.94
CA VAL A 335 29.07 -4.34 -9.22
C VAL A 335 28.13 -3.42 -10.02
N THR A 336 27.16 -2.80 -9.34
CA THR A 336 26.13 -2.00 -9.99
C THR A 336 26.21 -0.50 -9.68
N GLY A 337 27.18 -0.05 -8.87
CA GLY A 337 27.39 1.37 -8.54
C GLY A 337 26.21 1.99 -7.76
N ILE A 338 25.66 3.09 -8.24
CA ILE A 338 24.51 3.81 -7.67
C ILE A 338 23.31 3.62 -8.59
N VAL A 339 22.37 2.75 -8.23
CA VAL A 339 21.20 2.40 -9.05
C VAL A 339 19.96 3.26 -8.78
N SER A 340 19.91 3.95 -7.64
CA SER A 340 18.83 4.91 -7.35
C SER A 340 18.94 6.12 -8.29
N ARG A 341 17.83 6.45 -9.00
CA ARG A 341 17.80 7.65 -9.86
C ARG A 341 18.06 8.93 -9.06
N GLY A 342 17.37 9.12 -7.94
CA GLY A 342 17.58 10.27 -7.07
C GLY A 342 18.98 10.28 -6.45
N GLY A 343 19.46 9.10 -6.02
CA GLY A 343 20.83 8.95 -5.51
C GLY A 343 21.90 9.32 -6.53
N SER A 344 21.79 8.85 -7.77
CA SER A 344 22.75 9.17 -8.84
C SER A 344 22.71 10.65 -9.25
N ILE A 345 21.53 11.29 -9.27
CA ILE A 345 21.38 12.73 -9.52
C ILE A 345 22.15 13.53 -8.46
N MET A 346 21.91 13.23 -7.17
CA MET A 346 22.56 13.93 -6.07
C MET A 346 24.06 13.64 -6.00
N ALA A 347 24.49 12.41 -6.25
CA ALA A 347 25.91 12.06 -6.33
C ALA A 347 26.62 12.85 -7.44
N LYS A 348 26.01 12.94 -8.63
CA LYS A 348 26.54 13.74 -9.74
C LYS A 348 26.64 15.22 -9.36
N TRP A 349 25.60 15.78 -8.71
CA TRP A 349 25.61 17.16 -8.24
C TRP A 349 26.76 17.43 -7.26
N CYS A 350 26.90 16.56 -6.23
CA CYS A 350 27.95 16.69 -5.22
C CYS A 350 29.35 16.68 -5.85
N LEU A 351 29.61 15.79 -6.81
CA LEU A 351 30.89 15.70 -7.50
C LEU A 351 31.16 16.88 -8.41
N ALA A 352 30.14 17.36 -9.15
CA ALA A 352 30.29 18.50 -10.06
C ALA A 352 30.63 19.79 -9.31
N HIS A 353 30.06 19.98 -8.12
CA HIS A 353 30.25 21.20 -7.32
C HIS A 353 31.32 21.07 -6.23
N HIS A 354 31.84 19.85 -5.97
CA HIS A 354 32.70 19.55 -4.83
C HIS A 354 32.10 20.03 -3.49
N ARG A 355 30.78 19.85 -3.32
CA ARG A 355 30.00 20.33 -2.18
C ARG A 355 29.12 19.23 -1.61
N GLU A 356 28.78 19.36 -0.33
CA GLU A 356 27.83 18.48 0.32
C GLU A 356 26.43 18.63 -0.28
N ASN A 357 25.69 17.53 -0.30
CA ASN A 357 24.32 17.44 -0.76
C ASN A 357 23.44 18.54 -0.15
N PHE A 358 22.85 19.39 -1.00
CA PHE A 358 22.00 20.49 -0.51
C PHE A 358 20.73 19.98 0.19
N LEU A 359 20.24 18.79 -0.10
CA LEU A 359 19.11 18.18 0.61
C LEU A 359 19.46 17.87 2.08
N TYR A 360 20.70 17.50 2.35
CA TYR A 360 21.23 17.32 3.70
C TYR A 360 21.43 18.66 4.41
N THR A 361 22.05 19.63 3.75
CA THR A 361 22.40 20.92 4.39
C THR A 361 21.20 21.82 4.65
N HIS A 362 20.08 21.63 3.94
CA HIS A 362 18.85 22.41 4.09
C HIS A 362 17.71 21.62 4.73
N ILE A 363 18.03 20.59 5.51
CA ILE A 363 17.00 19.71 6.09
C ILE A 363 15.98 20.47 6.95
N ARG A 364 16.40 21.50 7.70
CA ARG A 364 15.49 22.29 8.55
C ARG A 364 14.50 23.10 7.73
N GLU A 365 14.94 23.68 6.63
CA GLU A 365 14.05 24.41 5.72
C GLU A 365 13.06 23.47 5.01
N ILE A 366 13.48 22.24 4.72
CA ILE A 366 12.56 21.21 4.21
C ILE A 366 11.54 20.85 5.28
N ASN A 367 11.96 20.67 6.55
CA ASN A 367 11.07 20.39 7.66
C ASN A 367 10.00 21.47 7.84
N GLU A 368 10.37 22.76 7.71
CA GLU A 368 9.42 23.88 7.78
C GLU A 368 8.31 23.78 6.73
N ILE A 369 8.67 23.42 5.49
CA ILE A 369 7.70 23.22 4.40
C ILE A 369 6.78 22.04 4.73
N MET A 370 7.35 20.90 5.09
CA MET A 370 6.57 19.66 5.32
C MET A 370 5.63 19.82 6.52
N ARG A 371 6.09 20.47 7.57
CA ARG A 371 5.30 20.78 8.76
C ARG A 371 4.10 21.68 8.46
N ALA A 372 4.24 22.57 7.49
CA ALA A 372 3.18 23.53 7.14
C ALA A 372 1.99 22.90 6.40
N TYR A 373 2.17 21.71 5.80
CA TYR A 373 1.18 21.06 4.94
C TYR A 373 0.83 19.62 5.38
N ASP A 374 1.42 19.11 6.46
CA ASP A 374 1.37 17.70 6.89
C ASP A 374 1.86 16.72 5.82
N VAL A 375 3.01 17.03 5.24
CA VAL A 375 3.72 16.12 4.34
C VAL A 375 4.68 15.26 5.14
N SER A 376 4.74 13.94 4.86
CA SER A 376 5.64 13.02 5.53
C SER A 376 6.92 12.81 4.72
N TYR A 377 8.04 12.52 5.38
CA TYR A 377 9.24 12.03 4.71
C TYR A 377 9.10 10.56 4.31
N SER A 378 9.59 10.25 3.12
CA SER A 378 10.20 8.99 2.75
C SER A 378 11.68 9.27 2.54
N PHE A 379 12.54 9.07 3.55
CA PHE A 379 13.96 9.32 3.37
C PHE A 379 14.55 8.29 2.41
N GLY A 380 14.93 8.77 1.23
CA GLY A 380 15.33 7.94 0.11
C GLY A 380 16.68 7.24 0.33
N ASP A 381 16.74 5.95 0.04
CA ASP A 381 17.93 5.13 0.05
C ASP A 381 18.74 5.25 -1.25
N GLY A 382 19.31 6.41 -1.48
CA GLY A 382 20.04 6.73 -2.71
C GLY A 382 21.25 5.85 -2.97
N LEU A 383 21.81 5.25 -1.93
CA LEU A 383 22.94 4.32 -1.99
C LEU A 383 22.53 2.86 -1.74
N ARG A 384 21.26 2.50 -1.99
CA ARG A 384 20.81 1.11 -1.91
C ARG A 384 21.59 0.21 -2.86
N PRO A 385 21.81 -1.09 -2.52
CA PRO A 385 22.45 -2.04 -3.42
C PRO A 385 21.53 -2.34 -4.62
N GLY A 386 22.12 -2.40 -5.81
CA GLY A 386 21.46 -2.81 -7.05
C GLY A 386 21.80 -4.23 -7.49
N SER A 387 22.54 -4.96 -6.66
CA SER A 387 22.81 -6.39 -6.81
C SER A 387 23.00 -7.03 -5.45
N ASN A 388 22.78 -8.34 -5.38
CA ASN A 388 23.03 -9.12 -4.16
C ASN A 388 24.49 -9.09 -3.72
N ALA A 389 25.44 -8.86 -4.64
CA ALA A 389 26.87 -8.74 -4.34
C ALA A 389 27.19 -7.49 -3.51
N ASP A 390 26.43 -6.40 -3.72
CA ASP A 390 26.65 -5.10 -3.07
C ASP A 390 25.87 -4.97 -1.75
N ALA A 391 25.06 -5.97 -1.38
CA ALA A 391 24.16 -5.91 -0.23
C ALA A 391 24.91 -5.77 1.11
N ASN A 392 24.45 -4.84 1.96
CA ASN A 392 24.97 -4.56 3.30
C ASN A 392 26.42 -4.04 3.27
N ASP A 393 26.81 -3.32 2.21
CA ASP A 393 28.10 -2.70 2.12
C ASP A 393 28.22 -1.43 2.97
N ARG A 394 29.40 -0.85 3.02
CA ARG A 394 29.69 0.36 3.78
C ARG A 394 28.90 1.58 3.28
N ALA A 395 28.67 1.69 1.98
CA ALA A 395 27.94 2.82 1.40
C ALA A 395 26.47 2.80 1.84
N GLN A 396 25.82 1.64 1.76
CA GLN A 396 24.44 1.45 2.19
C GLN A 396 24.26 1.78 3.68
N PHE A 397 25.12 1.25 4.54
CA PHE A 397 24.99 1.44 5.98
C PHE A 397 25.37 2.84 6.45
N ALA A 398 26.37 3.49 5.83
CA ALA A 398 26.70 4.87 6.12
C ALA A 398 25.52 5.83 5.77
N GLU A 399 24.83 5.57 4.66
CA GLU A 399 23.60 6.29 4.33
C GLU A 399 22.53 6.04 5.39
N LEU A 400 22.25 4.79 5.76
CA LEU A 400 21.24 4.44 6.76
C LEU A 400 21.50 5.12 8.12
N GLU A 401 22.74 5.18 8.59
CA GLU A 401 23.14 5.91 9.80
C GLU A 401 22.81 7.42 9.67
N THR A 402 23.07 8.02 8.51
CA THR A 402 22.71 9.42 8.24
C THR A 402 21.17 9.60 8.20
N LEU A 403 20.43 8.65 7.64
CA LEU A 403 18.95 8.70 7.67
C LEU A 403 18.42 8.64 9.10
N GLY A 404 19.06 7.88 9.98
CA GLY A 404 18.76 7.89 11.43
C GLY A 404 19.03 9.25 12.11
N GLU A 405 20.12 9.93 11.74
CA GLU A 405 20.41 11.30 12.19
C GLU A 405 19.31 12.27 11.73
N LEU A 406 18.98 12.25 10.44
CA LEU A 406 17.97 13.12 9.82
C LEU A 406 16.56 12.87 10.39
N THR A 407 16.25 11.63 10.74
CA THR A 407 14.99 11.25 11.38
C THR A 407 14.80 11.98 12.72
N LYS A 408 15.84 12.03 13.54
CA LYS A 408 15.79 12.75 14.82
C LYS A 408 15.56 14.25 14.61
N LEU A 409 16.22 14.86 13.61
CA LEU A 409 16.03 16.26 13.25
C LEU A 409 14.61 16.55 12.76
N ALA A 410 14.03 15.67 11.94
CA ALA A 410 12.65 15.79 11.46
C ALA A 410 11.65 15.67 12.62
N TRP A 411 11.87 14.75 13.54
CA TRP A 411 11.02 14.59 14.72
C TRP A 411 11.10 15.80 15.67
N GLU A 412 12.26 16.45 15.81
CA GLU A 412 12.39 17.70 16.57
C GLU A 412 11.49 18.81 16.02
N ASP A 413 11.30 18.82 14.69
CA ASP A 413 10.47 19.80 13.99
C ASP A 413 9.02 19.31 13.77
N ASP A 414 8.59 18.23 14.45
CA ASP A 414 7.26 17.63 14.34
C ASP A 414 6.90 17.17 12.92
N VAL A 415 7.83 16.58 12.17
CA VAL A 415 7.60 16.00 10.85
C VAL A 415 7.62 14.48 10.94
N GLN A 416 6.63 13.83 10.32
CA GLN A 416 6.51 12.37 10.24
C GLN A 416 7.55 11.80 9.27
N VAL A 417 8.12 10.64 9.62
CA VAL A 417 9.22 10.02 8.85
C VAL A 417 8.96 8.55 8.63
N MET A 418 9.17 8.07 7.40
CA MET A 418 9.51 6.69 7.07
C MET A 418 10.85 6.65 6.33
N ILE A 419 11.52 5.51 6.38
CA ILE A 419 12.86 5.29 5.82
C ILE A 419 12.74 4.34 4.64
N GLU A 420 13.30 4.70 3.49
CA GLU A 420 13.46 3.75 2.39
C GLU A 420 14.55 2.74 2.66
N GLY A 421 14.39 1.55 2.15
CA GLY A 421 15.30 0.43 2.36
C GLY A 421 15.59 -0.37 1.10
N PRO A 422 16.50 -1.36 1.20
CA PRO A 422 17.25 -1.93 0.10
C PRO A 422 16.37 -2.69 -0.91
N GLY A 423 16.84 -2.65 -2.18
CA GLY A 423 16.23 -3.39 -3.28
C GLY A 423 16.79 -4.79 -3.52
N HIS A 424 18.08 -5.04 -3.32
CA HIS A 424 18.73 -6.32 -3.60
C HIS A 424 19.48 -6.81 -2.36
N VAL A 425 18.90 -7.80 -1.65
CA VAL A 425 19.50 -8.39 -0.44
C VAL A 425 19.24 -9.89 -0.40
N PRO A 426 20.28 -10.73 -0.40
CA PRO A 426 20.11 -12.17 -0.27
C PRO A 426 19.50 -12.54 1.09
N MET A 427 18.71 -13.60 1.13
CA MET A 427 17.88 -13.99 2.28
C MET A 427 18.58 -13.93 3.64
N HIS A 428 19.81 -14.41 3.72
CA HIS A 428 20.59 -14.48 4.98
C HIS A 428 21.04 -13.11 5.51
N LYS A 429 20.97 -12.04 4.70
CA LYS A 429 21.31 -10.67 5.10
C LYS A 429 20.08 -9.80 5.43
N ILE A 430 18.86 -10.25 5.13
CA ILE A 430 17.64 -9.44 5.28
C ILE A 430 17.43 -9.04 6.74
N LYS A 431 17.56 -9.98 7.69
CA LYS A 431 17.36 -9.67 9.11
C LYS A 431 18.37 -8.65 9.63
N ILE A 432 19.62 -8.74 9.20
CA ILE A 432 20.66 -7.76 9.57
C ILE A 432 20.28 -6.35 9.14
N ASN A 433 19.71 -6.24 7.93
CA ASN A 433 19.23 -4.96 7.40
C ASN A 433 18.11 -4.37 8.27
N MET A 434 17.13 -5.20 8.62
CA MET A 434 16.00 -4.76 9.45
C MET A 434 16.45 -4.36 10.85
N ASP A 435 17.28 -5.18 11.49
CA ASP A 435 17.78 -4.91 12.85
C ASP A 435 18.57 -3.58 12.89
N LYS A 436 19.44 -3.34 11.90
CA LYS A 436 20.21 -2.10 11.82
C LYS A 436 19.30 -0.88 11.62
N GLN A 437 18.27 -0.99 10.78
CA GLN A 437 17.32 0.11 10.59
C GLN A 437 16.55 0.43 11.88
N LEU A 438 16.06 -0.57 12.61
CA LEU A 438 15.38 -0.37 13.88
C LEU A 438 16.26 0.34 14.91
N GLU A 439 17.52 -0.03 14.98
CA GLU A 439 18.50 0.56 15.90
C GLU A 439 18.83 2.01 15.52
N GLU A 440 19.23 2.26 14.28
CA GLU A 440 19.73 3.57 13.84
C GLU A 440 18.61 4.60 13.72
N CYS A 441 17.45 4.17 13.22
CA CYS A 441 16.32 5.06 12.90
C CYS A 441 15.24 5.09 13.99
N GLY A 442 15.47 4.53 15.19
CA GLY A 442 14.56 4.63 16.33
C GLY A 442 13.17 4.03 16.08
N GLU A 443 13.10 2.91 15.37
CA GLU A 443 11.88 2.22 14.97
C GLU A 443 10.94 3.05 14.03
N ALA A 444 11.42 4.11 13.38
CA ALA A 444 10.67 4.76 12.29
C ALA A 444 10.25 3.72 11.24
N PRO A 445 9.05 3.83 10.63
CA PRO A 445 8.59 2.86 9.67
C PRO A 445 9.60 2.62 8.55
N PHE A 446 9.88 1.34 8.24
CA PHE A 446 10.74 0.97 7.13
C PHE A 446 9.90 0.71 5.88
N TYR A 447 10.33 1.28 4.76
CA TYR A 447 9.70 1.17 3.45
C TYR A 447 10.71 0.55 2.48
N THR A 448 10.51 -0.71 2.06
CA THR A 448 11.51 -1.47 1.32
C THR A 448 11.09 -1.82 -0.09
N LEU A 449 12.03 -1.76 -1.04
CA LEU A 449 11.86 -2.24 -2.41
C LEU A 449 12.17 -3.74 -2.47
N GLY A 450 11.19 -4.58 -2.22
CA GLY A 450 11.38 -6.02 -2.08
C GLY A 450 11.78 -6.41 -0.65
N PRO A 451 13.01 -6.94 -0.44
CA PRO A 451 14.14 -7.02 -1.37
C PRO A 451 14.14 -8.21 -2.33
N LEU A 452 14.77 -8.04 -3.49
CA LEU A 452 15.08 -9.12 -4.43
C LEU A 452 16.15 -10.03 -3.84
N VAL A 453 15.82 -11.29 -3.61
CA VAL A 453 16.70 -12.25 -2.93
C VAL A 453 17.73 -12.91 -3.84
N THR A 454 17.57 -12.75 -5.16
CA THR A 454 18.50 -13.23 -6.19
C THR A 454 18.36 -12.36 -7.45
N ASP A 455 19.43 -12.28 -8.25
CA ASP A 455 19.50 -11.44 -9.45
C ASP A 455 19.33 -12.24 -10.76
N VAL A 456 19.06 -13.56 -10.69
CA VAL A 456 19.12 -14.46 -11.86
C VAL A 456 17.82 -14.56 -12.66
N ALA A 457 16.78 -13.82 -12.29
CA ALA A 457 15.43 -14.04 -12.82
C ALA A 457 14.77 -12.79 -13.43
N PRO A 458 15.37 -12.14 -14.46
CA PRO A 458 14.71 -11.05 -15.16
C PRO A 458 13.36 -11.51 -15.73
N GLY A 459 12.32 -10.68 -15.58
CA GLY A 459 10.93 -11.01 -15.93
C GLY A 459 10.15 -11.72 -14.81
N TYR A 460 10.85 -12.17 -13.76
CA TYR A 460 10.27 -12.77 -12.56
C TYR A 460 10.66 -12.00 -11.28
N ASP A 461 11.11 -10.76 -11.41
CA ASP A 461 11.56 -9.94 -10.30
C ASP A 461 10.47 -9.72 -9.23
N HIS A 462 9.19 -9.73 -9.62
CA HIS A 462 8.06 -9.72 -8.68
C HIS A 462 8.05 -10.96 -7.77
N ILE A 463 8.49 -12.12 -8.25
CA ILE A 463 8.57 -13.34 -7.44
C ILE A 463 9.79 -13.28 -6.51
N THR A 464 10.98 -12.97 -7.05
CA THR A 464 12.21 -12.93 -6.25
C THR A 464 12.13 -11.87 -5.15
N SER A 465 11.51 -10.74 -5.45
CA SER A 465 11.28 -9.67 -4.46
C SER A 465 10.13 -9.98 -3.51
N GLY A 466 9.07 -10.66 -3.97
CA GLY A 466 7.98 -11.12 -3.11
C GLY A 466 8.44 -12.04 -1.98
N ILE A 467 9.42 -12.92 -2.25
CA ILE A 467 10.06 -13.76 -1.23
C ILE A 467 10.71 -12.88 -0.15
N GLY A 468 11.55 -11.93 -0.57
CA GLY A 468 12.25 -11.04 0.36
C GLY A 468 11.30 -10.09 1.08
N ALA A 469 10.26 -9.61 0.40
CA ALA A 469 9.22 -8.75 0.96
C ALA A 469 8.46 -9.45 2.10
N ALA A 470 8.08 -10.71 1.93
CA ALA A 470 7.45 -11.49 2.99
C ALA A 470 8.39 -11.65 4.20
N MET A 471 9.67 -11.92 3.97
CA MET A 471 10.66 -12.06 5.05
C MET A 471 10.88 -10.74 5.80
N ILE A 472 11.15 -9.65 5.09
CA ILE A 472 11.47 -8.37 5.73
C ILE A 472 10.22 -7.76 6.38
N GLY A 473 9.04 -7.98 5.80
CA GLY A 473 7.75 -7.63 6.38
C GLY A 473 7.51 -8.35 7.69
N TRP A 474 7.82 -9.64 7.76
CA TRP A 474 7.77 -10.42 9.00
C TRP A 474 8.73 -9.87 10.06
N PHE A 475 9.94 -9.48 9.68
CA PHE A 475 10.93 -8.93 10.60
C PHE A 475 10.63 -7.51 11.08
N GLY A 476 9.72 -6.76 10.41
CA GLY A 476 9.28 -5.46 10.90
C GLY A 476 9.08 -4.35 9.87
N THR A 477 9.35 -4.58 8.58
CA THR A 477 9.03 -3.58 7.54
C THR A 477 7.53 -3.28 7.54
N ALA A 478 7.19 -2.00 7.45
CA ALA A 478 5.83 -1.50 7.56
C ALA A 478 5.15 -1.22 6.20
N LEU A 479 5.95 -0.86 5.19
CA LEU A 479 5.50 -0.57 3.83
C LEU A 479 6.41 -1.29 2.82
N LEU A 480 5.81 -1.99 1.88
CA LEU A 480 6.51 -2.72 0.81
C LEU A 480 6.28 -2.01 -0.51
N CYS A 481 7.34 -1.59 -1.19
CA CYS A 481 7.25 -1.11 -2.56
C CYS A 481 7.11 -2.30 -3.50
N TYR A 482 6.06 -2.31 -4.30
CA TYR A 482 5.84 -3.41 -5.23
C TYR A 482 6.92 -3.44 -6.33
N VAL A 483 7.10 -4.63 -6.87
CA VAL A 483 7.92 -4.89 -8.05
C VAL A 483 7.04 -5.61 -9.06
N THR A 484 7.13 -5.22 -10.34
CA THR A 484 6.38 -5.83 -11.43
C THR A 484 7.23 -6.82 -12.21
N PRO A 485 6.63 -7.68 -13.07
CA PRO A 485 7.41 -8.55 -13.96
C PRO A 485 8.36 -7.79 -14.89
N LYS A 486 8.10 -6.51 -15.14
CA LYS A 486 8.90 -5.64 -16.03
C LYS A 486 9.98 -4.84 -15.32
N GLU A 487 10.23 -5.08 -14.02
CA GLU A 487 11.33 -4.44 -13.32
C GLU A 487 12.64 -4.66 -14.08
N HIS A 488 13.46 -3.64 -14.19
CA HIS A 488 14.71 -3.61 -14.98
C HIS A 488 14.56 -3.81 -16.51
N LEU A 489 13.34 -4.08 -17.03
CA LEU A 489 13.10 -4.42 -18.43
C LEU A 489 12.27 -3.37 -19.19
N GLY A 490 11.31 -2.73 -18.53
CA GLY A 490 10.42 -1.79 -19.22
C GLY A 490 9.37 -1.17 -18.33
N LEU A 491 8.52 -0.31 -18.91
CA LEU A 491 7.39 0.28 -18.21
C LEU A 491 6.28 -0.75 -18.02
N PRO A 492 5.72 -0.88 -16.81
CA PRO A 492 4.60 -1.76 -16.55
C PRO A 492 3.32 -1.22 -17.23
N ASP A 493 2.57 -2.13 -17.83
CA ASP A 493 1.20 -1.91 -18.21
C ASP A 493 0.24 -2.24 -17.05
N ARG A 494 -1.06 -2.15 -17.31
CA ARG A 494 -2.11 -2.39 -16.32
C ARG A 494 -2.08 -3.81 -15.73
N ASP A 495 -1.81 -4.83 -16.57
CA ASP A 495 -1.77 -6.22 -16.12
C ASP A 495 -0.52 -6.47 -15.26
N ASP A 496 0.61 -5.87 -15.62
CA ASP A 496 1.83 -5.91 -14.80
C ASP A 496 1.62 -5.27 -13.42
N VAL A 497 0.89 -4.13 -13.38
CA VAL A 497 0.51 -3.47 -12.12
C VAL A 497 -0.32 -4.43 -11.25
N LYS A 498 -1.34 -5.10 -11.82
CA LYS A 498 -2.13 -6.09 -11.09
C LYS A 498 -1.27 -7.21 -10.53
N VAL A 499 -0.40 -7.80 -11.36
CA VAL A 499 0.50 -8.88 -10.95
C VAL A 499 1.41 -8.44 -9.81
N GLY A 500 2.01 -7.25 -9.92
CA GLY A 500 2.87 -6.69 -8.87
C GLY A 500 2.10 -6.47 -7.56
N VAL A 501 0.94 -5.81 -7.61
CA VAL A 501 0.11 -5.55 -6.42
C VAL A 501 -0.32 -6.84 -5.75
N ILE A 502 -0.83 -7.83 -6.50
CA ILE A 502 -1.26 -9.12 -5.94
C ILE A 502 -0.09 -9.87 -5.31
N THR A 503 1.07 -9.90 -5.98
CA THR A 503 2.28 -10.53 -5.42
C THR A 503 2.64 -9.93 -4.06
N TYR A 504 2.60 -8.61 -3.96
CA TYR A 504 2.95 -7.92 -2.72
C TYR A 504 1.87 -7.97 -1.66
N LYS A 505 0.59 -8.06 -2.02
CA LYS A 505 -0.48 -8.39 -1.05
C LYS A 505 -0.32 -9.80 -0.48
N ILE A 506 0.13 -10.76 -1.29
CA ILE A 506 0.48 -12.10 -0.80
C ILE A 506 1.65 -12.03 0.19
N ALA A 507 2.71 -11.29 -0.14
CA ALA A 507 3.87 -11.12 0.73
C ALA A 507 3.51 -10.42 2.06
N ALA A 508 2.73 -9.34 2.01
CA ALA A 508 2.24 -8.61 3.17
C ALA A 508 1.36 -9.48 4.06
N HIS A 509 0.40 -10.19 3.47
CA HIS A 509 -0.48 -11.11 4.20
C HIS A 509 0.30 -12.26 4.88
N ALA A 510 1.26 -12.85 4.18
CA ALA A 510 2.13 -13.89 4.75
C ALA A 510 2.96 -13.35 5.94
N ALA A 511 3.44 -12.12 5.84
CA ALA A 511 4.16 -11.45 6.93
C ALA A 511 3.25 -11.20 8.14
N ASP A 512 2.01 -10.74 7.91
CA ASP A 512 1.03 -10.48 8.97
C ASP A 512 0.58 -11.76 9.69
N LEU A 513 0.40 -12.86 8.95
CA LEU A 513 0.19 -14.19 9.53
C LEU A 513 1.37 -14.62 10.40
N ALA A 514 2.60 -14.48 9.90
CA ALA A 514 3.82 -14.89 10.59
C ALA A 514 4.08 -14.05 11.85
N LYS A 515 3.68 -12.77 11.88
CA LYS A 515 3.70 -11.92 13.07
C LYS A 515 2.64 -12.29 14.12
N GLY A 516 1.63 -13.07 13.75
CA GLY A 516 0.46 -13.33 14.59
C GLY A 516 -0.51 -12.14 14.66
N HIS A 517 -0.63 -11.35 13.58
CA HIS A 517 -1.55 -10.20 13.54
C HIS A 517 -3.01 -10.66 13.59
N PRO A 518 -3.85 -10.16 14.55
CA PRO A 518 -5.21 -10.66 14.76
C PRO A 518 -6.11 -10.58 13.53
N ALA A 519 -5.93 -9.55 12.69
CA ALA A 519 -6.75 -9.31 11.51
C ALA A 519 -6.41 -10.21 10.29
N ALA A 520 -5.27 -10.93 10.31
CA ALA A 520 -4.80 -11.68 9.14
C ALA A 520 -5.47 -13.05 8.98
N ARG A 521 -5.76 -13.76 10.08
CA ARG A 521 -6.09 -15.21 10.06
C ARG A 521 -7.47 -15.55 9.52
N GLU A 522 -8.47 -14.70 9.76
CA GLU A 522 -9.88 -15.06 9.49
C GLU A 522 -10.17 -15.38 8.02
N ARG A 523 -9.65 -14.53 7.11
CA ARG A 523 -9.84 -14.72 5.67
C ARG A 523 -9.17 -16.00 5.19
N ASP A 524 -7.98 -16.30 5.70
CA ASP A 524 -7.18 -17.47 5.36
C ASP A 524 -7.90 -18.77 5.80
N ASP A 525 -8.42 -18.78 7.03
CA ASP A 525 -9.19 -19.89 7.57
C ASP A 525 -10.52 -20.11 6.83
N ALA A 526 -11.24 -19.03 6.51
CA ALA A 526 -12.49 -19.10 5.74
C ALA A 526 -12.25 -19.67 4.35
N LEU A 527 -11.20 -19.22 3.65
CA LEU A 527 -10.83 -19.75 2.34
C LEU A 527 -10.43 -21.23 2.43
N SER A 528 -9.69 -21.63 3.46
CA SER A 528 -9.28 -23.01 3.66
C SER A 528 -10.48 -23.95 3.90
N ARG A 529 -11.50 -23.49 4.68
CA ARG A 529 -12.76 -24.23 4.85
C ARG A 529 -13.52 -24.34 3.54
N ALA A 530 -13.69 -23.22 2.81
CA ALA A 530 -14.34 -23.20 1.50
C ALA A 530 -13.70 -24.18 0.51
N ARG A 531 -12.36 -24.21 0.47
CA ARG A 531 -11.59 -25.16 -0.36
C ARG A 531 -11.83 -26.60 0.04
N PHE A 532 -11.82 -26.91 1.33
CA PHE A 532 -12.05 -28.27 1.81
C PHE A 532 -13.48 -28.78 1.52
N GLU A 533 -14.47 -27.87 1.59
CA GLU A 533 -15.90 -28.16 1.39
C GLU A 533 -16.33 -28.04 -0.08
N PHE A 534 -15.41 -27.79 -0.99
CA PHE A 534 -15.69 -27.57 -2.44
C PHE A 534 -16.69 -26.45 -2.71
N ARG A 535 -16.75 -25.43 -1.85
CA ARG A 535 -17.48 -24.19 -2.08
C ARG A 535 -16.66 -23.29 -2.99
N TRP A 536 -16.64 -23.62 -4.29
CA TRP A 536 -15.76 -23.01 -5.28
C TRP A 536 -15.95 -21.50 -5.39
N ARG A 537 -17.19 -21.04 -5.38
CA ARG A 537 -17.49 -19.60 -5.44
C ARG A 537 -16.93 -18.86 -4.23
N ASP A 538 -17.10 -19.39 -3.03
CA ASP A 538 -16.51 -18.82 -1.82
C ASP A 538 -14.98 -18.80 -1.89
N GLN A 539 -14.38 -19.91 -2.38
CA GLN A 539 -12.93 -19.98 -2.56
C GLN A 539 -12.41 -18.88 -3.51
N PHE A 540 -13.11 -18.62 -4.63
CA PHE A 540 -12.71 -17.56 -5.56
C PHE A 540 -12.92 -16.18 -4.94
N ASN A 541 -14.09 -15.91 -4.35
CA ASN A 541 -14.45 -14.61 -3.79
C ASN A 541 -13.58 -14.22 -2.58
N LEU A 542 -13.15 -15.20 -1.79
CA LEU A 542 -12.22 -15.00 -0.68
C LEU A 542 -10.77 -14.81 -1.13
N SER A 543 -10.41 -15.18 -2.35
CA SER A 543 -9.03 -15.00 -2.83
C SER A 543 -8.66 -13.53 -3.03
N LEU A 544 -7.37 -13.21 -3.05
CA LEU A 544 -6.88 -11.86 -3.36
C LEU A 544 -7.17 -11.47 -4.81
N ASP A 545 -7.21 -12.45 -5.71
CA ASP A 545 -7.56 -12.27 -7.12
C ASP A 545 -8.64 -13.28 -7.54
N PRO A 546 -9.93 -12.95 -7.30
CA PRO A 546 -11.03 -13.84 -7.63
C PRO A 546 -11.15 -14.13 -9.13
N GLU A 547 -10.84 -13.15 -9.99
CA GLU A 547 -10.94 -13.28 -11.44
C GLU A 547 -9.94 -14.33 -11.98
N THR A 548 -8.70 -14.28 -11.51
CA THR A 548 -7.67 -15.24 -11.92
C THR A 548 -7.95 -16.63 -11.35
N ALA A 549 -8.44 -16.74 -10.11
CA ALA A 549 -8.77 -18.01 -9.50
C ALA A 549 -9.90 -18.73 -10.24
N GLU A 550 -10.99 -18.04 -10.55
CA GLU A 550 -12.10 -18.57 -11.35
C GLU A 550 -11.65 -18.97 -12.76
N LYS A 551 -10.93 -18.07 -13.44
CA LYS A 551 -10.41 -18.34 -14.79
C LYS A 551 -9.58 -19.62 -14.86
N PHE A 552 -8.66 -19.83 -13.92
CA PHE A 552 -7.78 -21.02 -13.94
C PHE A 552 -8.56 -22.30 -13.62
N HIS A 553 -9.52 -22.24 -12.72
CA HIS A 553 -10.40 -23.37 -12.43
C HIS A 553 -11.23 -23.74 -13.66
N ASP A 554 -11.84 -22.77 -14.32
CA ASP A 554 -12.78 -22.96 -15.41
C ASP A 554 -12.14 -23.38 -16.73
N GLN A 555 -10.86 -23.02 -16.97
CA GLN A 555 -10.13 -23.37 -18.18
C GLN A 555 -10.14 -24.87 -18.50
N THR A 556 -10.16 -25.72 -17.47
CA THR A 556 -10.04 -27.18 -17.60
C THR A 556 -11.34 -27.92 -17.30
N LEU A 557 -12.41 -27.19 -16.96
CA LEU A 557 -13.75 -27.72 -16.65
C LEU A 557 -14.81 -26.96 -17.47
N PRO A 558 -14.88 -27.19 -18.78
CA PRO A 558 -15.72 -26.38 -19.68
C PRO A 558 -17.23 -26.58 -19.49
N ALA A 559 -17.66 -27.72 -18.89
CA ALA A 559 -19.08 -27.97 -18.64
C ALA A 559 -19.53 -27.35 -17.31
N ASP A 560 -20.60 -26.57 -17.31
CA ASP A 560 -21.08 -25.85 -16.12
C ASP A 560 -21.34 -26.75 -14.91
N GLY A 561 -21.85 -27.96 -15.12
CA GLY A 561 -22.03 -28.95 -14.05
C GLY A 561 -20.72 -29.45 -13.43
N ALA A 562 -19.63 -29.45 -14.18
CA ALA A 562 -18.31 -29.88 -13.69
C ALA A 562 -17.63 -28.77 -12.85
N LYS A 563 -17.97 -27.50 -13.08
CA LYS A 563 -17.42 -26.36 -12.34
C LYS A 563 -17.82 -26.31 -10.86
N LEU A 564 -18.89 -27.00 -10.49
CA LEU A 564 -19.39 -27.12 -9.11
C LEU A 564 -19.14 -28.52 -8.51
N ALA A 565 -18.39 -29.36 -9.18
CA ALA A 565 -18.12 -30.72 -8.74
C ALA A 565 -17.19 -30.75 -7.50
N HIS A 566 -17.30 -31.80 -6.68
CA HIS A 566 -16.46 -32.03 -5.51
C HIS A 566 -15.05 -32.55 -5.87
N PHE A 567 -14.49 -32.05 -6.93
CA PHE A 567 -13.10 -32.29 -7.38
C PHE A 567 -12.68 -31.20 -8.39
N CYS A 568 -11.40 -31.00 -8.57
CA CYS A 568 -10.85 -30.20 -9.66
C CYS A 568 -10.21 -31.10 -10.73
N SER A 569 -9.86 -30.53 -11.86
CA SER A 569 -9.23 -31.24 -12.98
C SER A 569 -7.88 -31.87 -12.64
N MET A 570 -7.16 -31.37 -11.62
CA MET A 570 -5.86 -31.89 -11.22
C MET A 570 -5.95 -33.34 -10.73
N CYS A 571 -6.87 -33.65 -9.82
CA CYS A 571 -7.01 -34.99 -9.24
C CYS A 571 -8.10 -35.82 -9.92
N GLY A 572 -9.11 -35.16 -10.48
CA GLY A 572 -10.31 -35.83 -11.01
C GLY A 572 -11.17 -36.48 -9.92
N PRO A 573 -12.29 -37.15 -10.32
CA PRO A 573 -13.31 -37.58 -9.35
C PRO A 573 -12.93 -38.77 -8.49
N LYS A 574 -11.83 -39.48 -8.77
CA LYS A 574 -11.44 -40.71 -8.05
C LYS A 574 -10.24 -40.56 -7.15
N PHE A 575 -9.48 -39.47 -7.28
CA PHE A 575 -8.20 -39.29 -6.59
C PHE A 575 -8.12 -38.00 -5.76
N CYS A 576 -9.25 -37.32 -5.56
CA CYS A 576 -9.27 -36.12 -4.75
C CYS A 576 -9.11 -36.46 -3.27
N SER A 577 -7.95 -36.10 -2.71
CA SER A 577 -7.65 -36.38 -1.29
C SER A 577 -8.62 -35.69 -0.32
N MET A 578 -9.14 -34.51 -0.64
CA MET A 578 -10.13 -33.82 0.18
C MET A 578 -11.47 -34.55 0.23
N GLN A 579 -11.93 -35.08 -0.92
CA GLN A 579 -13.15 -35.90 -0.96
C GLN A 579 -12.96 -37.18 -0.13
N ILE A 580 -11.87 -37.90 -0.33
CA ILE A 580 -11.55 -39.11 0.44
C ILE A 580 -11.46 -38.78 1.94
N THR A 581 -10.89 -37.67 2.30
CA THR A 581 -10.76 -37.24 3.70
C THR A 581 -12.12 -36.87 4.32
N GLN A 582 -13.06 -36.32 3.56
CA GLN A 582 -14.43 -36.11 4.02
C GLN A 582 -15.12 -37.46 4.39
N GLU A 583 -15.00 -38.46 3.50
CA GLU A 583 -15.51 -39.80 3.75
C GLU A 583 -14.89 -40.42 5.02
N ILE A 584 -13.56 -40.25 5.21
CA ILE A 584 -12.87 -40.71 6.43
C ILE A 584 -13.41 -40.00 7.69
N ARG A 585 -13.64 -38.66 7.62
CA ARG A 585 -14.21 -37.90 8.74
C ARG A 585 -15.61 -38.33 9.08
N ASP A 586 -16.45 -38.59 8.09
CA ASP A 586 -17.83 -39.05 8.31
C ASP A 586 -17.86 -40.44 8.92
N TYR A 587 -16.99 -41.31 8.43
CA TYR A 587 -16.82 -42.64 9.04
C TYR A 587 -16.29 -42.56 10.47
N ALA A 588 -15.30 -41.69 10.74
CA ALA A 588 -14.76 -41.50 12.10
C ALA A 588 -15.82 -40.91 13.05
N LYS A 589 -16.62 -39.94 12.60
CA LYS A 589 -17.73 -39.38 13.41
C LYS A 589 -18.79 -40.41 13.76
N SER A 590 -19.19 -41.22 12.78
CA SER A 590 -20.17 -42.31 13.03
C SER A 590 -19.60 -43.36 13.97
N GLY A 591 -18.35 -43.79 13.76
CA GLY A 591 -17.69 -44.74 14.66
C GLY A 591 -17.47 -44.19 16.08
N MET A 592 -17.14 -42.91 16.24
CA MET A 592 -17.09 -42.25 17.55
C MET A 592 -18.46 -42.17 18.21
N ALA A 593 -19.53 -41.91 17.46
CA ALA A 593 -20.89 -41.89 17.98
C ALA A 593 -21.34 -43.29 18.45
N GLU A 594 -21.01 -44.33 17.69
CA GLU A 594 -21.26 -45.73 18.07
C GLU A 594 -20.49 -46.09 19.34
N LYS A 595 -19.21 -45.75 19.44
CA LYS A 595 -18.39 -45.99 20.64
C LYS A 595 -18.82 -45.17 21.85
N SER A 596 -19.25 -43.93 21.64
CA SER A 596 -19.84 -43.11 22.71
C SER A 596 -21.14 -43.72 23.22
N LYS A 597 -21.99 -44.22 22.33
CA LYS A 597 -23.22 -44.93 22.71
C LYS A 597 -22.91 -46.23 23.46
N GLU A 598 -22.01 -47.06 22.94
CA GLU A 598 -21.54 -48.27 23.58
C GLU A 598 -20.99 -48.00 24.99
N PHE A 599 -20.19 -46.93 25.12
CA PHE A 599 -19.64 -46.47 26.41
C PHE A 599 -20.75 -46.08 27.40
N LEU A 600 -21.73 -45.30 26.95
CA LEU A 600 -22.90 -44.92 27.77
C LEU A 600 -23.76 -46.14 28.17
N ASP A 601 -24.02 -47.03 27.21
CA ASP A 601 -24.79 -48.27 27.44
C ASP A 601 -24.09 -49.21 28.41
N GLN A 602 -22.76 -49.12 28.51
CA GLN A 602 -21.93 -49.88 29.47
C GLN A 602 -21.75 -49.17 30.81
N GLY A 603 -22.47 -48.10 31.10
CA GLY A 603 -22.47 -47.42 32.39
C GLY A 603 -21.51 -46.24 32.53
N ALA A 604 -20.97 -45.74 31.41
CA ALA A 604 -20.10 -44.52 31.31
C ALA A 604 -18.84 -44.56 32.19
N GLU A 605 -18.25 -45.74 32.39
CA GLU A 605 -17.03 -45.90 33.18
C GLU A 605 -15.80 -46.19 32.33
N ILE A 606 -14.73 -45.40 32.55
CA ILE A 606 -13.47 -45.44 31.76
C ILE A 606 -12.55 -46.57 32.25
N TYR A 607 -12.59 -46.87 33.54
CA TYR A 607 -11.71 -47.88 34.13
C TYR A 607 -12.48 -49.15 34.44
N ARG A 608 -12.12 -50.26 33.78
CA ARG A 608 -12.67 -51.60 33.99
C ARG A 608 -11.57 -52.58 34.39
N ASP A 609 -11.91 -53.59 35.13
CA ASP A 609 -10.99 -54.69 35.43
C ASP A 609 -10.87 -55.66 34.24
N GLU A 610 -10.05 -56.69 34.39
CA GLU A 610 -9.82 -57.71 33.37
C GLU A 610 -11.04 -58.59 33.04
N HIS A 611 -12.11 -58.43 33.82
CA HIS A 611 -13.42 -59.14 33.63
C HIS A 611 -14.48 -58.17 33.05
N GLY A 612 -14.15 -56.91 32.81
CA GLY A 612 -15.05 -55.91 32.24
C GLY A 612 -15.97 -55.23 33.27
N GLU A 613 -15.72 -55.41 34.57
CA GLU A 613 -16.46 -54.72 35.61
C GLU A 613 -15.89 -53.37 35.97
N PRO A 614 -16.74 -52.35 36.36
CA PRO A 614 -16.26 -51.04 36.75
C PRO A 614 -15.26 -51.11 37.91
N ARG A 615 -14.07 -50.51 37.74
CA ARG A 615 -13.12 -50.38 38.86
C ARG A 615 -13.57 -49.22 39.75
N ALA A 616 -13.84 -49.54 41.04
CA ALA A 616 -14.03 -48.50 42.04
C ALA A 616 -12.82 -47.53 42.05
N ALA A 617 -13.08 -46.21 42.05
CA ALA A 617 -12.04 -45.22 42.21
C ALA A 617 -11.29 -45.53 43.52
N ALA A 618 -9.99 -45.73 43.43
CA ALA A 618 -9.13 -45.80 44.60
C ALA A 618 -9.18 -44.42 45.30
N GLU A 619 -9.63 -44.41 46.57
CA GLU A 619 -9.59 -43.25 47.45
C GLU A 619 -8.17 -42.66 47.59
#